data_1bc51cf21483d67e7cdad3ebde93532f
#
_entry.id   1bc51cf21483d67e7cdad3ebde93532f
#
_cell.length_a   1.000
_cell.length_b   1.000
_cell.length_c   1.000
_cell.angle_alpha   90.00
_cell.angle_beta   90.00
_cell.angle_gamma   90.00
#
_symmetry.space_group_name_H-M   'P 1'
#
loop_
_entity.id
_entity.type
_entity.pdbx_description
1 polymer ?
#
loop_
_entity_poly.entity_id
_entity_poly.type
_entity_poly.pdbx_seq_one_letter_code
_entity_poly.pdbx_strand_id
1 'polypeptide(L)'
;MRLLLQRVSQARVEVEGAVVGEIGLGLLVLAGFGQADTLDLPATKPWRALCDKVLDLRLFPDEAGKMNLSLRETQSGQGGDLLLVSQFTLYADTRRGRRPSFSAAAPPEVARQLYDRLVDDLRAAQLSSAGGFATGIFGAEMNLTFTNWGPVTILLDSADFA
;
A
#
# COMPACT_ATOMS: atom_id res chain seq x y z
N MET A 1 8.68 8.03 -2.95
CA MET A 1 7.45 7.30 -2.53
C MET A 1 7.83 6.11 -1.68
N ARG A 2 7.08 5.86 -0.59
CA ARG A 2 7.23 4.68 0.28
C ARG A 2 5.93 3.90 0.34
N LEU A 3 6.03 2.59 0.25
CA LEU A 3 4.91 1.68 0.41
C LEU A 3 5.25 0.68 1.52
N LEU A 4 4.39 0.59 2.55
CA LEU A 4 4.49 -0.42 3.59
C LEU A 4 3.44 -1.49 3.30
N LEU A 5 3.90 -2.68 2.94
CA LEU A 5 3.07 -3.84 2.62
C LEU A 5 2.93 -4.72 3.86
N GLN A 6 1.70 -5.12 4.17
CA GLN A 6 1.41 -6.09 5.22
C GLN A 6 0.52 -7.18 4.66
N ARG A 7 0.97 -8.44 4.76
CA ARG A 7 0.14 -9.60 4.40
C ARG A 7 -0.92 -9.80 5.47
N VAL A 8 -2.18 -9.79 5.05
CA VAL A 8 -3.32 -9.87 5.98
C VAL A 8 -4.24 -11.03 5.65
N SER A 9 -4.87 -11.63 6.67
CA SER A 9 -5.98 -12.55 6.49
C SER A 9 -7.31 -11.82 6.35
N GLN A 10 -7.39 -10.60 6.87
CA GLN A 10 -8.48 -9.64 6.73
C GLN A 10 -8.01 -8.24 7.12
N ALA A 11 -8.58 -7.21 6.50
CA ALA A 11 -8.37 -5.82 6.91
C ALA A 11 -9.60 -4.97 6.58
N ARG A 12 -9.88 -3.97 7.43
CA ARG A 12 -10.92 -2.98 7.19
C ARG A 12 -10.48 -1.61 7.65
N VAL A 13 -11.01 -0.58 7.02
CA VAL A 13 -10.81 0.82 7.38
C VAL A 13 -12.15 1.48 7.63
N GLU A 14 -12.22 2.20 8.75
CA GLU A 14 -13.41 2.92 9.19
C GLU A 14 -13.11 4.41 9.29
N VAL A 15 -14.07 5.24 8.88
CA VAL A 15 -14.07 6.70 9.03
C VAL A 15 -15.38 7.08 9.71
N GLU A 16 -15.30 7.84 10.80
CA GLU A 16 -16.49 8.27 11.60
C GLU A 16 -17.41 7.12 11.98
N GLY A 17 -16.84 5.93 12.25
CA GLY A 17 -17.58 4.74 12.63
C GLY A 17 -18.22 3.95 11.47
N ALA A 18 -18.08 4.41 10.23
CA ALA A 18 -18.56 3.71 9.05
C ALA A 18 -17.41 2.98 8.34
N VAL A 19 -17.61 1.72 7.95
CA VAL A 19 -16.65 0.96 7.13
C VAL A 19 -16.65 1.56 5.72
N VAL A 20 -15.49 2.05 5.27
CA VAL A 20 -15.31 2.64 3.94
C VAL A 20 -14.51 1.73 2.98
N GLY A 21 -13.81 0.72 3.53
CA GLY A 21 -13.10 -0.29 2.75
C GLY A 21 -12.85 -1.53 3.58
N GLU A 22 -13.00 -2.69 2.97
CA GLU A 22 -12.79 -3.99 3.62
C GLU A 22 -12.27 -5.01 2.61
N ILE A 23 -11.37 -5.88 3.07
CA ILE A 23 -10.78 -6.98 2.29
C ILE A 23 -10.67 -8.25 3.13
N GLY A 24 -10.65 -9.39 2.44
CA GLY A 24 -10.27 -10.68 2.99
C GLY A 24 -8.76 -10.91 2.95
N LEU A 25 -8.37 -12.12 2.53
CA LEU A 25 -6.98 -12.51 2.35
C LEU A 25 -6.30 -11.65 1.28
N GLY A 26 -5.20 -10.98 1.64
CA GLY A 26 -4.53 -10.11 0.68
C GLY A 26 -3.42 -9.24 1.29
N LEU A 27 -3.27 -8.04 0.75
CA LEU A 27 -2.31 -7.04 1.22
C LEU A 27 -3.01 -5.76 1.68
N LEU A 28 -2.66 -5.30 2.89
CA LEU A 28 -2.82 -3.91 3.29
C LEU A 28 -1.55 -3.15 2.86
N VAL A 29 -1.73 -2.08 2.09
CA VAL A 29 -0.64 -1.23 1.62
C VAL A 29 -0.84 0.19 2.13
N LEU A 30 0.09 0.66 2.95
CA LEU A 30 0.15 2.05 3.39
C LEU A 30 1.07 2.82 2.42
N ALA A 31 0.57 3.89 1.80
CA ALA A 31 1.28 4.67 0.81
C ALA A 31 1.60 6.09 1.31
N GLY A 32 2.87 6.46 1.30
CA GLY A 32 3.35 7.80 1.62
C GLY A 32 4.17 8.40 0.49
N PHE A 33 4.07 9.72 0.35
CA PHE A 33 4.84 10.50 -0.62
C PHE A 33 5.73 11.50 0.10
N GLY A 34 6.98 11.63 -0.38
CA GLY A 34 7.97 12.53 0.19
C GLY A 34 8.02 13.86 -0.54
N GLN A 35 8.69 14.84 0.06
CA GLN A 35 8.83 16.19 -0.49
C GLN A 35 9.51 16.21 -1.88
N ALA A 36 10.35 15.21 -2.20
CA ALA A 36 11.00 15.09 -3.50
C ALA A 36 10.12 14.43 -4.58
N ASP A 37 8.98 13.84 -4.20
CA ASP A 37 8.05 13.23 -5.14
C ASP A 37 7.23 14.32 -5.85
N THR A 38 7.35 14.38 -7.18
CA THR A 38 6.63 15.33 -8.04
C THR A 38 5.54 14.62 -8.84
N LEU A 39 4.67 15.38 -9.49
CA LEU A 39 3.60 14.85 -10.34
C LEU A 39 4.11 14.08 -11.57
N ASP A 40 5.41 14.16 -11.86
CA ASP A 40 6.05 13.37 -12.92
C ASP A 40 6.45 11.96 -12.47
N LEU A 41 6.42 11.69 -11.14
CA LEU A 41 6.79 10.41 -10.57
C LEU A 41 6.10 9.21 -11.25
N PRO A 42 4.79 9.26 -11.61
CA PRO A 42 4.12 8.14 -12.28
C PRO A 42 4.70 7.76 -13.64
N ALA A 43 5.40 8.67 -14.32
CA ALA A 43 6.07 8.37 -15.58
C ALA A 43 7.42 7.66 -15.42
N THR A 44 7.91 7.52 -14.19
CA THR A 44 9.26 7.03 -13.90
C THR A 44 9.33 5.51 -13.75
N LYS A 45 10.55 4.97 -13.89
CA LYS A 45 10.84 3.55 -13.63
C LYS A 45 10.58 3.14 -12.17
N PRO A 46 11.00 3.93 -11.13
CA PRO A 46 10.69 3.60 -9.73
C PRO A 46 9.20 3.42 -9.44
N TRP A 47 8.32 4.26 -10.00
CA TRP A 47 6.87 4.12 -9.84
C TRP A 47 6.37 2.77 -10.34
N ARG A 48 6.72 2.42 -11.57
CA ARG A 48 6.31 1.14 -12.18
C ARG A 48 6.86 -0.04 -11.38
N ALA A 49 8.14 0.03 -10.99
CA ALA A 49 8.77 -1.01 -10.19
C ALA A 49 8.04 -1.23 -8.85
N LEU A 50 7.60 -0.16 -8.16
CA LEU A 50 6.85 -0.31 -6.92
C LEU A 50 5.45 -0.90 -7.15
N CYS A 51 4.74 -0.47 -8.19
CA CYS A 51 3.44 -1.05 -8.55
C CYS A 51 3.57 -2.55 -8.85
N ASP A 52 4.56 -2.95 -9.66
CA ASP A 52 4.84 -4.36 -9.96
C ASP A 52 5.18 -5.13 -8.68
N LYS A 53 6.02 -4.56 -7.78
CA LYS A 53 6.36 -5.20 -6.50
C LYS A 53 5.15 -5.44 -5.60
N VAL A 54 4.17 -4.52 -5.55
CA VAL A 54 2.94 -4.74 -4.77
C VAL A 54 2.22 -5.99 -5.25
N LEU A 55 2.16 -6.24 -6.55
CA LEU A 55 1.38 -7.31 -7.15
C LEU A 55 2.15 -8.63 -7.27
N ASP A 56 3.46 -8.58 -7.51
CA ASP A 56 4.25 -9.73 -7.94
C ASP A 56 5.25 -10.24 -6.89
N LEU A 57 5.42 -9.55 -5.75
CA LEU A 57 6.21 -10.09 -4.64
C LEU A 57 5.58 -11.39 -4.12
N ARG A 58 6.41 -12.43 -4.02
CA ARG A 58 5.98 -13.75 -3.56
C ARG A 58 5.88 -13.80 -2.04
N LEU A 59 4.79 -13.29 -1.50
CA LEU A 59 4.54 -13.14 -0.07
C LEU A 59 3.55 -14.17 0.51
N PHE A 60 2.88 -14.94 -0.34
CA PHE A 60 1.87 -15.91 0.08
C PHE A 60 2.43 -17.33 -0.01
N PRO A 61 1.99 -18.24 0.90
CA PRO A 61 2.45 -19.62 0.89
C PRO A 61 1.89 -20.39 -0.29
N ASP A 62 2.72 -21.27 -0.83
CA ASP A 62 2.32 -22.35 -1.73
C ASP A 62 1.78 -23.56 -0.94
N GLU A 63 1.47 -24.65 -1.63
CA GLU A 63 0.98 -25.90 -1.03
C GLU A 63 1.97 -26.52 -0.03
N ALA A 64 3.27 -26.24 -0.16
CA ALA A 64 4.30 -26.67 0.76
C ALA A 64 4.50 -25.70 1.95
N GLY A 65 3.70 -24.64 2.05
CA GLY A 65 3.77 -23.62 3.09
C GLY A 65 4.93 -22.63 2.92
N LYS A 66 5.61 -22.61 1.79
CA LYS A 66 6.70 -21.66 1.50
C LYS A 66 6.14 -20.39 0.87
N MET A 67 6.68 -19.22 1.25
CA MET A 67 6.38 -17.96 0.57
C MET A 67 6.86 -18.02 -0.88
N ASN A 68 5.95 -18.27 -1.81
CA ASN A 68 6.25 -18.53 -3.21
C ASN A 68 5.18 -17.98 -4.19
N LEU A 69 4.00 -17.61 -3.68
CA LEU A 69 2.93 -17.07 -4.50
C LEU A 69 2.83 -15.56 -4.34
N SER A 70 2.55 -14.87 -5.45
CA SER A 70 2.26 -13.44 -5.47
C SER A 70 0.80 -13.14 -5.09
N LEU A 71 0.45 -11.84 -4.98
CA LEU A 71 -0.94 -11.43 -4.76
C LEU A 71 -1.85 -11.94 -5.89
N ARG A 72 -1.35 -11.97 -7.13
CA ARG A 72 -2.10 -12.44 -8.31
C ARG A 72 -2.38 -13.93 -8.31
N GLU A 73 -1.53 -14.72 -7.64
CA GLU A 73 -1.54 -16.19 -7.70
C GLU A 73 -2.16 -16.82 -6.46
N THR A 74 -2.34 -16.06 -5.38
CA THR A 74 -2.91 -16.59 -4.14
C THR A 74 -4.37 -17.03 -4.30
N GLN A 75 -4.93 -17.73 -3.32
CA GLN A 75 -6.30 -18.27 -3.33
C GLN A 75 -6.59 -19.18 -4.56
N SER A 76 -5.68 -20.10 -4.88
CA SER A 76 -5.83 -21.05 -5.99
C SER A 76 -5.97 -20.35 -7.37
N GLY A 77 -5.26 -19.24 -7.55
CA GLY A 77 -5.24 -18.49 -8.79
C GLY A 77 -6.36 -17.46 -8.95
N GLN A 78 -7.19 -17.25 -7.91
CA GLN A 78 -8.22 -16.20 -7.93
C GLN A 78 -7.67 -14.82 -7.55
N GLY A 79 -6.39 -14.75 -7.11
CA GLY A 79 -5.79 -13.54 -6.60
C GLY A 79 -6.27 -13.16 -5.19
N GLY A 80 -5.42 -12.44 -4.44
CA GLY A 80 -5.77 -11.86 -3.15
C GLY A 80 -6.30 -10.44 -3.31
N ASP A 81 -6.90 -9.93 -2.26
CA ASP A 81 -7.44 -8.58 -2.20
C ASP A 81 -6.35 -7.54 -1.91
N LEU A 82 -6.59 -6.29 -2.29
CA LEU A 82 -5.71 -5.16 -2.01
C LEU A 82 -6.48 -4.03 -1.31
N LEU A 83 -6.03 -3.63 -0.11
CA LEU A 83 -6.49 -2.43 0.58
C LEU A 83 -5.38 -1.38 0.55
N LEU A 84 -5.61 -0.26 -0.14
CA LEU A 84 -4.66 0.85 -0.23
C LEU A 84 -5.09 2.02 0.65
N VAL A 85 -4.20 2.48 1.51
CA VAL A 85 -4.46 3.58 2.46
C VAL A 85 -3.33 4.60 2.40
N SER A 86 -3.66 5.89 2.35
CA SER A 86 -2.66 6.96 2.41
C SER A 86 -2.06 7.09 3.81
N GLN A 87 -0.72 7.26 3.91
CA GLN A 87 0.00 7.32 5.17
C GLN A 87 1.22 8.26 5.07
N PHE A 88 1.02 9.56 5.26
CA PHE A 88 2.11 10.54 5.19
C PHE A 88 3.15 10.38 6.30
N THR A 89 2.78 9.77 7.43
CA THR A 89 3.68 9.53 8.56
C THR A 89 4.80 8.53 8.25
N LEU A 90 4.79 7.85 7.10
CA LEU A 90 5.94 7.09 6.59
C LEU A 90 7.16 8.00 6.32
N TYR A 91 6.95 9.32 6.25
CA TYR A 91 7.99 10.34 6.12
C TYR A 91 8.23 11.11 7.43
N ALA A 92 7.84 10.55 8.58
CA ALA A 92 8.12 11.15 9.88
C ALA A 92 9.63 11.20 10.14
N ASP A 93 10.14 12.37 10.54
CA ASP A 93 11.48 12.55 11.10
C ASP A 93 11.42 12.57 12.62
N THR A 94 12.01 11.56 13.24
CA THR A 94 12.04 11.35 14.70
C THR A 94 13.43 11.54 15.31
N ARG A 95 14.41 12.01 14.52
CA ARG A 95 15.81 12.15 14.95
C ARG A 95 16.02 13.19 16.05
N ARG A 96 15.12 14.15 16.20
CA ARG A 96 15.24 15.23 17.15
C ARG A 96 14.00 15.35 18.05
N GLY A 97 14.24 15.38 19.37
CA GLY A 97 13.18 15.56 20.36
C GLY A 97 12.18 14.40 20.43
N ARG A 98 11.02 14.65 21.04
CA ARG A 98 9.94 13.66 21.20
C ARG A 98 8.76 13.88 20.24
N ARG A 99 8.74 14.99 19.53
CA ARG A 99 7.67 15.35 18.58
C ARG A 99 8.15 15.03 17.16
N PRO A 100 7.50 14.09 16.44
CA PRO A 100 7.85 13.82 15.06
C PRO A 100 7.66 15.07 14.18
N SER A 101 8.58 15.27 13.23
CA SER A 101 8.42 16.26 12.17
C SER A 101 7.91 15.58 10.90
N PHE A 102 7.00 16.20 10.21
CA PHE A 102 6.45 15.70 8.92
C PHE A 102 6.86 16.58 7.74
N SER A 103 7.87 17.45 7.92
CA SER A 103 8.37 18.33 6.86
C SER A 103 8.96 17.59 5.65
N ALA A 104 9.31 16.31 5.80
CA ALA A 104 9.79 15.48 4.70
C ALA A 104 8.65 14.85 3.87
N ALA A 105 7.40 14.95 4.30
CA ALA A 105 6.25 14.52 3.51
C ALA A 105 5.94 15.52 2.39
N ALA A 106 5.37 15.03 1.28
CA ALA A 106 4.89 15.87 0.19
C ALA A 106 3.76 16.81 0.65
N PRO A 107 3.60 17.99 0.01
CA PRO A 107 2.44 18.83 0.23
C PRO A 107 1.13 18.05 0.00
N PRO A 108 0.07 18.28 0.82
CA PRO A 108 -1.15 17.49 0.75
C PRO A 108 -1.79 17.40 -0.64
N GLU A 109 -1.76 18.49 -1.40
CA GLU A 109 -2.34 18.55 -2.76
C GLU A 109 -1.57 17.66 -3.75
N VAL A 110 -0.22 17.66 -3.67
CA VAL A 110 0.64 16.80 -4.50
C VAL A 110 0.45 15.35 -4.08
N ALA A 111 0.47 15.08 -2.78
CA ALA A 111 0.28 13.73 -2.24
C ALA A 111 -1.08 13.13 -2.64
N ARG A 112 -2.15 13.95 -2.64
CA ARG A 112 -3.48 13.51 -3.08
C ARG A 112 -3.47 13.07 -4.54
N GLN A 113 -2.94 13.91 -5.44
CA GLN A 113 -2.91 13.59 -6.87
C GLN A 113 -2.07 12.32 -7.16
N LEU A 114 -0.93 12.18 -6.47
CA LEU A 114 -0.10 10.98 -6.58
C LEU A 114 -0.81 9.74 -6.01
N TYR A 115 -1.54 9.90 -4.89
CA TYR A 115 -2.31 8.81 -4.30
C TYR A 115 -3.46 8.37 -5.22
N ASP A 116 -4.22 9.31 -5.75
CA ASP A 116 -5.33 9.03 -6.67
C ASP A 116 -4.81 8.29 -7.91
N ARG A 117 -3.67 8.73 -8.45
CA ARG A 117 -3.02 8.03 -9.56
C ARG A 117 -2.56 6.62 -9.18
N LEU A 118 -2.01 6.42 -7.98
CA LEU A 118 -1.61 5.10 -7.51
C LEU A 118 -2.81 4.17 -7.34
N VAL A 119 -3.94 4.69 -6.85
CA VAL A 119 -5.22 3.97 -6.78
C VAL A 119 -5.63 3.49 -8.16
N ASP A 120 -5.61 4.37 -9.18
CA ASP A 120 -6.01 4.04 -10.54
C ASP A 120 -5.11 2.98 -11.16
N ASP A 121 -3.79 3.14 -11.06
CA ASP A 121 -2.81 2.22 -11.64
C ASP A 121 -2.89 0.82 -10.98
N LEU A 122 -2.96 0.75 -9.65
CA LEU A 122 -3.06 -0.53 -8.94
C LEU A 122 -4.43 -1.20 -9.13
N ARG A 123 -5.52 -0.42 -9.15
CA ARG A 123 -6.86 -0.95 -9.41
C ARG A 123 -6.96 -1.54 -10.81
N ALA A 124 -6.47 -0.84 -11.82
CA ALA A 124 -6.47 -1.34 -13.20
C ALA A 124 -5.67 -2.63 -13.33
N ALA A 125 -4.52 -2.72 -12.65
CA ALA A 125 -3.68 -3.91 -12.65
C ALA A 125 -4.30 -5.07 -11.84
N GLN A 126 -4.99 -4.78 -10.73
CA GLN A 126 -5.65 -5.77 -9.86
C GLN A 126 -6.89 -6.40 -10.51
N LEU A 127 -7.67 -5.64 -11.28
CA LEU A 127 -8.84 -6.15 -11.99
C LEU A 127 -8.50 -7.32 -12.94
N SER A 128 -7.24 -7.43 -13.38
CA SER A 128 -6.79 -8.56 -14.22
C SER A 128 -6.60 -9.87 -13.45
N SER A 129 -6.58 -9.83 -12.10
CA SER A 129 -6.35 -11.00 -11.22
C SER A 129 -7.58 -11.43 -10.41
N ALA A 130 -8.75 -10.89 -10.69
CA ALA A 130 -10.03 -11.21 -10.02
C ALA A 130 -10.07 -10.95 -8.50
N GLY A 131 -8.99 -10.43 -7.88
CA GLY A 131 -8.99 -10.02 -6.46
C GLY A 131 -9.74 -8.71 -6.23
N GLY A 132 -10.26 -8.53 -5.01
CA GLY A 132 -10.92 -7.30 -4.57
C GLY A 132 -9.95 -6.12 -4.45
N PHE A 133 -10.48 -4.90 -4.58
CA PHE A 133 -9.71 -3.67 -4.38
C PHE A 133 -10.53 -2.67 -3.55
N ALA A 134 -9.97 -2.26 -2.42
CA ALA A 134 -10.57 -1.26 -1.53
C ALA A 134 -9.57 -0.15 -1.20
N THR A 135 -10.08 1.01 -0.78
CA THR A 135 -9.26 2.16 -0.36
C THR A 135 -9.79 2.78 0.92
N GLY A 136 -8.90 3.47 1.66
CA GLY A 136 -9.32 4.47 2.63
C GLY A 136 -9.74 5.78 1.97
N ILE A 137 -9.99 6.79 2.81
CA ILE A 137 -10.30 8.16 2.39
C ILE A 137 -9.08 9.04 2.65
N PHE A 138 -8.53 9.65 1.58
CA PHE A 138 -7.35 10.50 1.71
C PHE A 138 -7.63 11.71 2.62
N GLY A 139 -6.76 11.89 3.63
CA GLY A 139 -6.81 13.00 4.56
C GLY A 139 -7.83 12.85 5.69
N ALA A 140 -8.62 11.77 5.73
CA ALA A 140 -9.50 11.48 6.84
C ALA A 140 -8.74 10.86 8.03
N GLU A 141 -9.28 10.99 9.23
CA GLU A 141 -8.89 10.18 10.37
C GLU A 141 -9.51 8.78 10.20
N MET A 142 -8.65 7.76 10.17
CA MET A 142 -9.05 6.39 9.83
C MET A 142 -8.67 5.43 10.96
N ASN A 143 -9.60 4.54 11.32
CA ASN A 143 -9.34 3.38 12.15
C ASN A 143 -9.11 2.15 11.26
N LEU A 144 -7.90 1.58 11.31
CA LEU A 144 -7.55 0.35 10.60
C LEU A 144 -7.58 -0.82 11.56
N THR A 145 -8.39 -1.82 11.24
CA THR A 145 -8.42 -3.11 11.95
C THR A 145 -7.98 -4.19 10.98
N PHE A 146 -6.94 -4.96 11.32
CA PHE A 146 -6.44 -6.02 10.46
C PHE A 146 -5.71 -7.10 11.25
N THR A 147 -5.62 -8.28 10.66
CA THR A 147 -4.78 -9.37 11.17
C THR A 147 -3.58 -9.52 10.25
N ASN A 148 -2.40 -9.08 10.70
CA ASN A 148 -1.15 -9.34 9.98
C ASN A 148 -0.84 -10.84 10.08
N TRP A 149 -0.85 -11.50 8.93
CA TRP A 149 -0.65 -12.93 8.86
C TRP A 149 0.80 -13.29 8.59
N GLY A 150 1.41 -13.92 9.61
CA GLY A 150 2.77 -14.37 9.51
C GLY A 150 3.68 -14.08 10.71
N PRO A 151 3.94 -12.86 11.19
CA PRO A 151 3.70 -11.56 10.55
C PRO A 151 4.60 -11.35 9.33
N VAL A 152 4.07 -10.71 8.29
CA VAL A 152 4.83 -10.28 7.10
C VAL A 152 4.59 -8.80 6.86
N THR A 153 5.67 -8.01 6.95
CA THR A 153 5.65 -6.56 6.78
C THR A 153 6.90 -6.15 6.01
N ILE A 154 6.73 -5.47 4.87
CA ILE A 154 7.81 -5.09 3.96
C ILE A 154 7.68 -3.61 3.61
N LEU A 155 8.76 -2.87 3.77
CA LEU A 155 8.86 -1.49 3.32
C LEU A 155 9.55 -1.46 1.95
N LEU A 156 8.92 -0.77 0.99
CA LEU A 156 9.49 -0.45 -0.31
C LEU A 156 9.74 1.06 -0.37
N ASP A 157 10.92 1.47 -0.83
CA ASP A 157 11.24 2.88 -1.07
C ASP A 157 11.60 3.07 -2.56
N SER A 158 10.99 4.07 -3.22
CA SER A 158 11.27 4.36 -4.63
C SER A 158 12.74 4.70 -4.89
N ALA A 159 13.45 5.19 -3.89
CA ALA A 159 14.88 5.49 -3.99
C ALA A 159 15.74 4.24 -4.27
N ASP A 160 15.27 3.06 -3.88
CA ASP A 160 15.98 1.79 -4.11
C ASP A 160 15.89 1.32 -5.59
N PHE A 161 15.06 1.97 -6.41
CA PHE A 161 14.79 1.61 -7.81
C PHE A 161 15.15 2.72 -8.82
N ALA A 162 15.79 3.78 -8.35
CA ALA A 162 16.18 4.94 -9.16
C ALA A 162 17.35 4.64 -10.13
#